data_7bcfc3e79d0d4f6f91f461f456cd07c9
#
_entry.id   7bcfc3e79d0d4f6f91f461f456cd07c9
#
_cell.length_a   1.000
_cell.length_b   1.000
_cell.length_c   1.000
_cell.angle_alpha   90.00
_cell.angle_beta   90.00
_cell.angle_gamma   90.00
#
_symmetry.space_group_name_H-M   'P 1'
#
loop_
_entity.id
_entity.type
_entity.pdbx_description
1 polymer ?
#
loop_
_entity_poly.entity_id
_entity_poly.type
_entity_poly.pdbx_seq_one_letter_code
_entity_poly.pdbx_strand_id
1 'polypeptide(L)'
;MLDSTYYVESLSTSELSNIRAYLNFDMIASPDYIYAIYDGDGSAFNMTGLAGSAEIEHFFEAWFSDNGLNSTATVFYGRSDYQAFIGNGIPAGGTFTGAEEIKTEAAMFGGEAGVATDVNYHQAGDTVANLNLTAFEVNTKAIAVAVAMYAKSFESLPPK
;
A
#
# COMPACT_ATOMS: atom_id res chain seq x y z
N MET A 1 0.90 0.14 -13.85
CA MET A 1 0.96 -1.33 -14.09
C MET A 1 1.75 -1.72 -15.33
N LEU A 2 1.58 -1.08 -16.49
CA LEU A 2 2.38 -1.42 -17.69
C LEU A 2 3.88 -1.24 -17.46
N ASP A 3 4.28 -0.17 -16.80
CA ASP A 3 5.68 0.14 -16.54
C ASP A 3 6.32 -0.84 -15.55
N SER A 4 5.61 -1.21 -14.48
CA SER A 4 6.06 -2.22 -13.52
C SER A 4 6.19 -3.60 -14.14
N THR A 5 5.23 -4.00 -14.98
CA THR A 5 5.29 -5.24 -15.75
C THR A 5 6.50 -5.25 -16.68
N TYR A 6 6.67 -4.19 -17.49
CA TYR A 6 7.82 -4.06 -18.37
C TYR A 6 9.15 -4.11 -17.61
N TYR A 7 9.23 -3.39 -16.48
CA TYR A 7 10.43 -3.40 -15.65
C TYR A 7 10.76 -4.81 -15.19
N VAL A 8 9.82 -5.50 -14.56
CA VAL A 8 10.06 -6.85 -14.03
C VAL A 8 10.38 -7.86 -15.12
N GLU A 9 9.69 -7.80 -16.27
CA GLU A 9 9.94 -8.68 -17.42
C GLU A 9 11.28 -8.40 -18.14
N SER A 10 11.82 -7.19 -18.00
CA SER A 10 13.12 -6.83 -18.57
C SER A 10 14.31 -7.33 -17.74
N LEU A 11 14.07 -7.75 -16.49
CA LEU A 11 15.12 -8.22 -15.59
C LEU A 11 15.50 -9.68 -15.87
N SER A 12 16.80 -9.97 -15.78
CA SER A 12 17.29 -11.33 -15.75
C SER A 12 16.89 -12.04 -14.43
N THR A 13 16.91 -13.36 -14.41
CA THR A 13 16.67 -14.16 -13.20
C THR A 13 17.60 -13.75 -12.04
N SER A 14 18.84 -13.40 -12.34
CA SER A 14 19.81 -12.94 -11.34
C SER A 14 19.41 -11.58 -10.74
N GLU A 15 18.94 -10.65 -11.57
CA GLU A 15 18.48 -9.34 -11.10
C GLU A 15 17.21 -9.46 -10.27
N LEU A 16 16.23 -10.26 -10.73
CA LEU A 16 15.02 -10.58 -9.96
C LEU A 16 15.35 -11.20 -8.60
N SER A 17 16.38 -12.06 -8.55
CA SER A 17 16.79 -12.68 -7.29
C SER A 17 17.33 -11.68 -6.26
N ASN A 18 17.80 -10.51 -6.69
CA ASN A 18 18.31 -9.46 -5.82
C ASN A 18 17.20 -8.55 -5.23
N ILE A 19 15.99 -8.60 -5.78
CA ILE A 19 14.87 -7.81 -5.23
C ILE A 19 14.28 -8.54 -4.03
N ARG A 20 14.35 -7.94 -2.86
CA ARG A 20 13.89 -8.54 -1.60
C ARG A 20 12.41 -8.32 -1.32
N ALA A 21 11.90 -7.17 -1.68
CA ALA A 21 10.51 -6.79 -1.49
C ALA A 21 10.14 -5.62 -2.41
N TYR A 22 8.85 -5.40 -2.58
CA TYR A 22 8.30 -4.22 -3.25
C TYR A 22 7.38 -3.47 -2.29
N LEU A 23 7.66 -2.19 -2.05
CA LEU A 23 6.80 -1.33 -1.26
C LEU A 23 5.91 -0.51 -2.21
N ASN A 24 4.60 -0.75 -2.13
CA ASN A 24 3.60 -0.13 -3.00
C ASN A 24 2.92 1.05 -2.31
N PHE A 25 2.96 2.21 -2.95
CA PHE A 25 2.37 3.45 -2.44
C PHE A 25 1.58 4.12 -3.56
N ASP A 26 0.38 3.64 -3.76
CA ASP A 26 -0.55 4.09 -4.78
C ASP A 26 -1.76 4.70 -4.08
N MET A 27 -2.26 5.86 -4.57
CA MET A 27 -3.37 6.57 -3.93
C MET A 27 -3.11 6.84 -2.43
N ILE A 28 -2.16 7.74 -2.13
CA ILE A 28 -1.75 8.04 -0.73
C ILE A 28 -2.29 9.37 -0.19
N ALA A 29 -3.22 10.00 -0.91
CA ALA A 29 -3.75 11.34 -0.58
C ALA A 29 -5.20 11.53 -1.02
N SER A 30 -6.02 10.49 -1.02
CA SER A 30 -7.43 10.55 -1.45
C SER A 30 -8.21 11.57 -0.61
N PRO A 31 -9.13 12.36 -1.21
CA PRO A 31 -9.79 13.47 -0.54
C PRO A 31 -10.63 13.04 0.67
N ASP A 32 -11.32 11.93 0.57
CA ASP A 32 -12.10 11.31 1.66
C ASP A 32 -11.44 9.99 2.10
N TYR A 33 -10.17 10.09 2.49
CA TYR A 33 -9.25 8.98 2.72
C TYR A 33 -9.70 7.97 3.79
N ILE A 34 -9.15 6.78 3.66
CA ILE A 34 -8.93 5.80 4.71
C ILE A 34 -7.41 5.59 4.87
N TYR A 35 -6.96 5.00 5.97
CA TYR A 35 -5.60 4.48 6.08
C TYR A 35 -5.65 2.96 5.95
N ALA A 36 -5.50 2.48 4.74
CA ALA A 36 -5.53 1.06 4.45
C ALA A 36 -4.11 0.50 4.28
N ILE A 37 -3.91 -0.74 4.76
CA ILE A 37 -2.68 -1.49 4.68
C ILE A 37 -2.98 -2.78 3.91
N TYR A 38 -2.12 -3.18 2.98
CA TYR A 38 -2.32 -4.41 2.21
C TYR A 38 -2.22 -5.65 3.12
N ASP A 39 -3.28 -6.47 3.12
CA ASP A 39 -3.44 -7.71 3.90
C ASP A 39 -2.46 -8.79 3.40
N GLY A 40 -1.28 -8.83 3.99
CA GLY A 40 -0.21 -9.75 3.63
C GLY A 40 -0.31 -11.11 4.32
N ASP A 41 -0.91 -11.16 5.51
CA ASP A 41 -1.09 -12.41 6.27
C ASP A 41 -2.42 -13.13 5.96
N GLY A 42 -3.35 -12.44 5.28
CA GLY A 42 -4.65 -12.98 4.89
C GLY A 42 -5.67 -12.99 6.03
N SER A 43 -5.42 -12.29 7.13
CA SER A 43 -6.29 -12.29 8.31
C SER A 43 -7.65 -11.64 8.04
N ALA A 44 -7.71 -10.64 7.16
CA ALA A 44 -8.92 -9.92 6.83
C ALA A 44 -9.68 -10.52 5.64
N PHE A 45 -8.97 -11.01 4.62
CA PHE A 45 -9.58 -11.43 3.34
C PHE A 45 -9.36 -12.90 2.98
N ASN A 46 -8.73 -13.71 3.83
CA ASN A 46 -8.38 -15.12 3.56
C ASN A 46 -7.53 -15.30 2.29
N MET A 47 -6.72 -14.32 1.93
CA MET A 47 -5.80 -14.34 0.79
C MET A 47 -4.40 -13.97 1.28
N THR A 48 -3.65 -14.98 1.72
CA THR A 48 -2.28 -14.78 2.20
C THR A 48 -1.36 -14.35 1.06
N GLY A 49 -0.58 -13.31 1.29
CA GLY A 49 0.46 -12.85 0.40
C GLY A 49 1.66 -13.80 0.33
N LEU A 50 2.69 -13.41 -0.42
CA LEU A 50 3.97 -14.12 -0.43
C LEU A 50 4.69 -13.97 0.91
N ALA A 51 5.58 -14.92 1.23
CA ALA A 51 6.43 -14.85 2.41
C ALA A 51 7.23 -13.53 2.42
N GLY A 52 7.01 -12.70 3.42
CA GLY A 52 7.50 -11.32 3.52
C GLY A 52 6.41 -10.26 3.44
N SER A 53 5.24 -10.56 2.87
CA SER A 53 4.14 -9.60 2.78
C SER A 53 3.49 -9.34 4.14
N ALA A 54 3.35 -10.37 4.98
CA ALA A 54 2.85 -10.24 6.34
C ALA A 54 3.73 -9.35 7.21
N GLU A 55 5.04 -9.48 7.10
CA GLU A 55 6.01 -8.66 7.85
C GLU A 55 5.96 -7.20 7.44
N ILE A 56 5.70 -6.92 6.14
CA ILE A 56 5.50 -5.55 5.65
C ILE A 56 4.19 -4.98 6.19
N GLU A 57 3.11 -5.76 6.19
CA GLU A 57 1.83 -5.38 6.79
C GLU A 57 1.99 -5.02 8.26
N HIS A 58 2.53 -5.94 9.07
CA HIS A 58 2.74 -5.74 10.50
C HIS A 58 3.59 -4.52 10.82
N PHE A 59 4.58 -4.20 9.95
CA PHE A 59 5.36 -2.97 10.10
C PHE A 59 4.45 -1.73 9.98
N PHE A 60 3.59 -1.66 8.96
CA PHE A 60 2.71 -0.50 8.80
C PHE A 60 1.63 -0.43 9.88
N GLU A 61 1.03 -1.55 10.26
CA GLU A 61 0.09 -1.62 11.38
C GLU A 61 0.68 -1.08 12.67
N ALA A 62 1.89 -1.56 13.02
CA ALA A 62 2.63 -1.09 14.18
C ALA A 62 2.92 0.42 14.08
N TRP A 63 3.36 0.89 12.91
CA TRP A 63 3.66 2.31 12.72
C TRP A 63 2.41 3.19 12.91
N PHE A 64 1.26 2.83 12.33
CA PHE A 64 0.01 3.58 12.52
C PHE A 64 -0.43 3.55 13.98
N SER A 65 -0.42 2.39 14.61
CA SER A 65 -0.77 2.21 16.02
C SER A 65 0.12 3.03 16.95
N ASP A 66 1.43 3.00 16.77
CA ASP A 66 2.40 3.74 17.57
C ASP A 66 2.26 5.26 17.44
N ASN A 67 1.71 5.72 16.31
CA ASN A 67 1.40 7.13 16.08
C ASN A 67 -0.05 7.51 16.50
N GLY A 68 -0.79 6.60 17.14
CA GLY A 68 -2.16 6.82 17.61
C GLY A 68 -3.17 6.97 16.46
N LEU A 69 -2.90 6.37 15.31
CA LEU A 69 -3.73 6.41 14.12
C LEU A 69 -4.43 5.06 13.91
N ASN A 70 -5.69 5.10 13.49
CA ASN A 70 -6.39 3.90 13.06
C ASN A 70 -5.91 3.49 11.66
N SER A 71 -5.97 2.19 11.39
CA SER A 71 -5.79 1.62 10.05
C SER A 71 -6.84 0.53 9.78
N THR A 72 -6.98 0.15 8.53
CA THR A 72 -7.84 -0.96 8.08
C THR A 72 -7.10 -1.77 7.05
N ALA A 73 -7.49 -3.03 6.85
CA ALA A 73 -6.90 -3.85 5.82
C ALA A 73 -7.44 -3.52 4.42
N THR A 74 -6.62 -3.70 3.39
CA THR A 74 -7.04 -3.73 1.99
C THR A 74 -6.43 -4.95 1.28
N VAL A 75 -7.12 -5.45 0.27
CA VAL A 75 -6.75 -6.69 -0.40
C VAL A 75 -5.89 -6.46 -1.64
N PHE A 76 -5.06 -7.44 -1.98
CA PHE A 76 -4.29 -7.46 -3.22
C PHE A 76 -5.17 -7.86 -4.43
N TYR A 77 -5.98 -6.92 -4.94
CA TYR A 77 -6.84 -7.16 -6.12
C TYR A 77 -6.12 -7.14 -7.47
N GLY A 78 -4.81 -6.94 -7.48
CA GLY A 78 -4.05 -6.88 -8.73
C GLY A 78 -4.21 -5.56 -9.50
N ARG A 79 -4.65 -4.49 -8.86
CA ARG A 79 -4.97 -3.20 -9.49
C ARG A 79 -3.86 -2.16 -9.39
N SER A 80 -2.69 -2.51 -8.86
CA SER A 80 -1.55 -1.62 -8.73
C SER A 80 -0.25 -2.32 -9.09
N ASP A 81 0.85 -1.60 -9.08
CA ASP A 81 2.17 -2.04 -9.58
C ASP A 81 2.75 -3.25 -8.84
N TYR A 82 2.32 -3.50 -7.60
CA TYR A 82 2.70 -4.70 -6.84
C TYR A 82 2.40 -6.00 -7.60
N GLN A 83 1.40 -6.01 -8.51
CA GLN A 83 0.98 -7.22 -9.21
C GLN A 83 2.12 -7.86 -10.02
N ALA A 84 2.92 -7.05 -10.69
CA ALA A 84 4.07 -7.53 -11.45
C ALA A 84 5.11 -8.21 -10.55
N PHE A 85 5.35 -7.66 -9.36
CA PHE A 85 6.32 -8.19 -8.40
C PHE A 85 5.83 -9.48 -7.74
N ILE A 86 4.58 -9.51 -7.26
CA ILE A 86 3.97 -10.70 -6.67
C ILE A 86 3.95 -11.85 -7.69
N GLY A 87 3.57 -11.57 -8.95
CA GLY A 87 3.56 -12.55 -10.03
C GLY A 87 4.94 -13.16 -10.34
N ASN A 88 6.01 -12.53 -9.91
CA ASN A 88 7.39 -12.99 -10.05
C ASN A 88 8.03 -13.43 -8.72
N GLY A 89 7.23 -13.72 -7.71
CA GLY A 89 7.69 -14.28 -6.43
C GLY A 89 8.35 -13.27 -5.50
N ILE A 90 8.13 -11.96 -5.71
CA ILE A 90 8.66 -10.88 -4.87
C ILE A 90 7.53 -10.43 -3.93
N PRO A 91 7.71 -10.54 -2.59
CA PRO A 91 6.71 -10.09 -1.64
C PRO A 91 6.48 -8.58 -1.76
N ALA A 92 5.23 -8.17 -1.57
CA ALA A 92 4.84 -6.77 -1.61
C ALA A 92 3.96 -6.40 -0.42
N GLY A 93 3.93 -5.13 -0.10
CA GLY A 93 3.06 -4.51 0.89
C GLY A 93 3.13 -2.99 0.78
N GLY A 94 2.37 -2.30 1.61
CA GLY A 94 2.35 -0.84 1.60
C GLY A 94 1.02 -0.28 2.07
N THR A 95 0.79 0.99 1.75
CA THR A 95 -0.40 1.73 2.19
C THR A 95 -1.22 2.22 1.01
N PHE A 96 -2.51 2.47 1.27
CA PHE A 96 -3.50 2.90 0.30
C PHE A 96 -4.53 3.82 0.99
N THR A 97 -5.03 4.83 0.34
CA THR A 97 -6.02 5.75 0.93
C THR A 97 -7.42 5.64 0.33
N GLY A 98 -7.61 4.66 -0.56
CA GLY A 98 -8.86 4.43 -1.27
C GLY A 98 -8.90 5.11 -2.64
N ALA A 99 -9.72 4.61 -3.52
CA ALA A 99 -9.97 5.12 -4.87
C ALA A 99 -11.47 5.37 -5.09
N GLU A 100 -12.14 4.61 -5.95
CA GLU A 100 -13.58 4.72 -6.20
C GLU A 100 -14.45 3.94 -5.19
N GLU A 101 -13.85 3.24 -4.26
CA GLU A 101 -14.57 2.47 -3.24
C GLU A 101 -15.40 3.39 -2.34
N ILE A 102 -16.64 2.99 -2.08
CA ILE A 102 -17.53 3.74 -1.21
C ILE A 102 -17.07 3.57 0.24
N LYS A 103 -16.77 4.67 0.89
CA LYS A 103 -16.43 4.69 2.31
C LYS A 103 -17.64 4.32 3.15
N THR A 104 -17.50 3.28 3.96
CA THR A 104 -18.61 2.78 4.79
C THR A 104 -18.62 3.42 6.19
N GLU A 105 -17.46 3.81 6.70
CA GLU A 105 -17.28 4.28 8.08
C GLU A 105 -16.56 5.63 8.16
N ALA A 106 -17.30 6.70 8.34
CA ALA A 106 -16.71 8.01 8.64
C ALA A 106 -16.15 8.09 10.08
N ALA A 107 -16.68 7.28 11.02
CA ALA A 107 -16.29 7.35 12.42
C ALA A 107 -14.81 7.06 12.67
N MET A 108 -14.18 6.21 11.86
CA MET A 108 -12.80 5.80 12.05
C MET A 108 -11.80 6.83 11.47
N PHE A 109 -12.13 7.43 10.33
CA PHE A 109 -11.20 8.29 9.57
C PHE A 109 -11.71 9.72 9.37
N GLY A 110 -12.93 10.03 9.81
CA GLY A 110 -13.63 11.28 9.48
C GLY A 110 -14.15 11.27 8.04
N GLY A 111 -14.47 12.43 7.50
CA GLY A 111 -15.01 12.57 6.15
C GLY A 111 -16.47 12.18 6.04
N GLU A 112 -16.91 11.64 4.90
CA GLU A 112 -18.31 11.36 4.58
C GLU A 112 -18.53 9.89 4.22
N ALA A 113 -19.39 9.19 4.96
CA ALA A 113 -19.80 7.84 4.61
C ALA A 113 -20.83 7.84 3.47
N GLY A 114 -20.77 6.82 2.60
CA GLY A 114 -21.67 6.68 1.46
C GLY A 114 -21.19 7.35 0.18
N VAL A 115 -20.00 7.97 0.21
CA VAL A 115 -19.33 8.52 -0.99
C VAL A 115 -18.03 7.77 -1.26
N ALA A 116 -17.52 7.91 -2.48
CA ALA A 116 -16.23 7.34 -2.84
C ALA A 116 -15.10 8.04 -2.08
N THR A 117 -14.08 7.29 -1.70
CA THR A 117 -12.87 7.87 -1.08
C THR A 117 -12.19 8.87 -1.99
N ASP A 118 -12.29 8.68 -3.31
CA ASP A 118 -11.95 9.68 -4.32
C ASP A 118 -13.00 9.72 -5.44
N VAL A 119 -13.88 10.70 -5.40
CA VAL A 119 -14.93 10.92 -6.42
C VAL A 119 -14.36 11.38 -7.77
N ASN A 120 -13.11 11.82 -7.79
CA ASN A 120 -12.41 12.27 -9.00
C ASN A 120 -11.44 11.22 -9.56
N TYR A 121 -11.41 10.02 -8.98
CA TYR A 121 -10.53 8.94 -9.44
C TYR A 121 -10.70 8.70 -10.94
N HIS A 122 -9.62 8.85 -11.69
CA HIS A 122 -9.59 8.78 -13.17
C HIS A 122 -10.56 9.78 -13.88
N GLN A 123 -10.88 10.90 -13.25
CA GLN A 123 -11.74 11.95 -13.79
C GLN A 123 -10.97 13.26 -14.04
N ALA A 124 -11.58 14.18 -14.75
CA ALA A 124 -10.97 15.51 -15.00
C ALA A 124 -10.74 16.35 -13.72
N GLY A 125 -11.46 16.03 -12.64
CA GLY A 125 -11.29 16.66 -11.33
C GLY A 125 -10.13 16.13 -10.51
N ASP A 126 -9.45 15.07 -10.94
CA ASP A 126 -8.27 14.53 -10.29
C ASP A 126 -7.06 15.44 -10.54
N THR A 127 -6.96 16.44 -9.71
CA THR A 127 -5.93 17.50 -9.76
C THR A 127 -5.26 17.65 -8.40
N VAL A 128 -4.21 18.44 -8.33
CA VAL A 128 -3.54 18.76 -7.06
C VAL A 128 -4.51 19.34 -6.02
N ALA A 129 -5.57 20.04 -6.43
CA ALA A 129 -6.60 20.57 -5.53
C ALA A 129 -7.52 19.48 -4.94
N ASN A 130 -7.51 18.28 -5.51
CA ASN A 130 -8.26 17.12 -5.02
C ASN A 130 -7.56 16.37 -3.87
N LEU A 131 -6.31 16.70 -3.56
CA LEU A 131 -5.52 15.95 -2.58
C LEU A 131 -5.85 16.32 -1.14
N ASN A 132 -5.91 15.31 -0.27
CA ASN A 132 -5.92 15.50 1.18
C ASN A 132 -4.48 15.56 1.71
N LEU A 133 -4.02 16.75 2.05
CA LEU A 133 -2.63 16.97 2.47
C LEU A 133 -2.32 16.33 3.83
N THR A 134 -3.31 16.14 4.71
CA THR A 134 -3.13 15.42 5.98
C THR A 134 -2.86 13.94 5.73
N ALA A 135 -3.65 13.30 4.88
CA ALA A 135 -3.43 11.90 4.49
C ALA A 135 -2.08 11.73 3.78
N PHE A 136 -1.74 12.67 2.90
CA PHE A 136 -0.45 12.68 2.21
C PHE A 136 0.73 12.77 3.18
N GLU A 137 0.68 13.69 4.16
CA GLU A 137 1.74 13.86 5.15
C GLU A 137 1.91 12.61 6.02
N VAL A 138 0.82 12.02 6.50
CA VAL A 138 0.84 10.80 7.31
C VAL A 138 1.48 9.65 6.53
N ASN A 139 1.00 9.37 5.32
CA ASN A 139 1.56 8.30 4.49
C ASN A 139 3.02 8.55 4.14
N THR A 140 3.40 9.80 3.81
CA THR A 140 4.79 10.15 3.52
C THR A 140 5.72 9.85 4.70
N LYS A 141 5.28 10.10 5.94
CA LYS A 141 6.05 9.75 7.15
C LYS A 141 6.20 8.24 7.30
N ALA A 142 5.13 7.47 7.13
CA ALA A 142 5.16 6.01 7.18
C ALA A 142 6.10 5.44 6.12
N ILE A 143 6.02 5.94 4.89
CA ILE A 143 6.89 5.58 3.77
C ILE A 143 8.36 5.86 4.10
N ALA A 144 8.66 7.05 4.63
CA ALA A 144 10.03 7.44 4.96
C ALA A 144 10.66 6.49 6.01
N VAL A 145 9.88 6.09 7.03
CA VAL A 145 10.34 5.12 8.05
C VAL A 145 10.53 3.74 7.45
N ALA A 146 9.60 3.26 6.61
CA ALA A 146 9.71 1.98 5.92
C ALA A 146 10.97 1.91 5.04
N VAL A 147 11.20 2.94 4.21
CA VAL A 147 12.38 3.03 3.35
C VAL A 147 13.65 3.06 4.19
N ALA A 148 13.70 3.84 5.26
CA ALA A 148 14.87 3.93 6.14
C ALA A 148 15.17 2.59 6.84
N MET A 149 14.14 1.83 7.23
CA MET A 149 14.28 0.52 7.85
C MET A 149 14.82 -0.51 6.86
N TYR A 150 14.16 -0.69 5.73
CA TYR A 150 14.54 -1.69 4.72
C TYR A 150 15.84 -1.35 3.99
N ALA A 151 16.23 -0.06 3.89
CA ALA A 151 17.55 0.32 3.39
C ALA A 151 18.70 -0.09 4.32
N LYS A 152 18.42 -0.33 5.60
CA LYS A 152 19.42 -0.75 6.59
C LYS A 152 19.50 -2.26 6.76
N SER A 153 18.35 -2.94 6.80
CA SER A 153 18.28 -4.37 7.09
C SER A 153 17.00 -4.99 6.54
N PHE A 154 17.12 -6.24 6.13
CA PHE A 154 16.01 -7.12 5.78
C PHE A 154 15.78 -8.23 6.81
N GLU A 155 16.34 -8.09 8.04
CA GLU A 155 16.21 -9.11 9.09
C GLU A 155 14.76 -9.38 9.50
N SER A 156 13.87 -8.40 9.33
CA SER A 156 12.43 -8.57 9.56
C SER A 156 11.74 -9.40 8.49
N LEU A 157 12.34 -9.56 7.30
CA LEU A 157 11.76 -10.38 6.23
C LEU A 157 12.33 -11.81 6.27
N PRO A 158 11.52 -12.83 5.92
CA PRO A 158 11.98 -14.20 5.79
C PRO A 158 13.19 -14.30 4.84
N PRO A 159 14.07 -15.28 5.03
CA PRO A 159 15.12 -15.58 4.05
C PRO A 159 14.52 -15.84 2.66
N LYS A 160 15.23 -15.41 1.60
CA LYS A 160 14.82 -15.66 0.22
C LYS A 160 15.32 -17.01 -0.24
#